data_bde9528062619da2752df55fe4097100
#
_entry.id   bde9528062619da2752df55fe4097100
#
_cell.length_a   1.000
_cell.length_b   1.000
_cell.length_c   1.000
_cell.angle_alpha   90.00
_cell.angle_beta   90.00
_cell.angle_gamma   90.00
#
_symmetry.space_group_name_H-M   'P 1'
#
loop_
_entity.id
_entity.type
_entity.pdbx_description
1 polymer ?
#
loop_
_entity_poly.entity_id
_entity_poly.type
_entity_poly.pdbx_seq_one_letter_code
_entity_poly.pdbx_strand_id
1 'polypeptide(L)'
;RIEAMFPTMIEHRCSEGCKGGFFMRVKEGTWMGHVIEHIALEIQTLAGMDCGFGRTRTTGDEGIYYVVFSYMEEDAGVYAAKAAVRIAQSLVDNKPYNLDEDIQNLREIREDTRLGPSTGCIVDEALKRGIPFIRLNKQSLVQLGYGIHQKRIRATIASTTGNIAVDIACDKEETKALLEMSEIPVPRGTVIRTEEGLK
;
A
#
# COMPACT_ATOMS: atom_id res chain seq x y z
N ARG A 1 -13.40 5.63 -25.67
CA ARG A 1 -12.93 4.30 -25.24
C ARG A 1 -12.32 4.32 -23.85
N ILE A 2 -11.36 5.21 -23.56
CA ILE A 2 -10.73 5.30 -22.21
C ILE A 2 -11.79 5.58 -21.13
N GLU A 3 -12.77 6.45 -21.39
CA GLU A 3 -13.87 6.75 -20.48
C GLU A 3 -14.78 5.53 -20.21
N ALA A 4 -14.98 4.67 -21.22
CA ALA A 4 -15.74 3.43 -21.04
C ALA A 4 -14.94 2.34 -20.28
N MET A 5 -13.62 2.33 -20.42
CA MET A 5 -12.73 1.40 -19.71
C MET A 5 -12.49 1.82 -18.26
N PHE A 6 -12.41 3.12 -17.99
CA PHE A 6 -12.13 3.73 -16.70
C PHE A 6 -13.15 4.80 -16.32
N PRO A 7 -14.40 4.45 -16.02
CA PRO A 7 -15.42 5.44 -15.67
C PRO A 7 -15.07 6.23 -14.40
N THR A 8 -14.30 5.65 -13.49
CA THR A 8 -13.85 6.28 -12.24
C THR A 8 -12.80 7.37 -12.46
N MET A 9 -12.10 7.39 -13.59
CA MET A 9 -11.21 8.51 -13.95
C MET A 9 -11.92 9.86 -14.11
N ILE A 10 -13.24 9.90 -14.07
CA ILE A 10 -13.98 11.18 -13.99
C ILE A 10 -13.61 11.98 -12.73
N GLU A 11 -13.13 11.33 -11.69
CA GLU A 11 -12.65 11.99 -10.47
C GLU A 11 -11.25 12.62 -10.64
N HIS A 12 -10.53 12.28 -11.71
CA HIS A 12 -9.22 12.86 -12.02
C HIS A 12 -9.37 14.30 -12.49
N ARG A 13 -8.94 15.23 -11.64
CA ARG A 13 -9.07 16.66 -11.90
C ARG A 13 -8.03 17.20 -12.87
N CYS A 14 -6.85 16.54 -12.90
CA CYS A 14 -5.73 16.95 -13.74
C CYS A 14 -5.35 18.44 -13.53
N SER A 15 -4.72 19.06 -14.53
CA SER A 15 -4.41 20.50 -14.56
C SER A 15 -5.64 21.41 -14.57
N GLU A 16 -6.79 20.89 -14.99
CA GLU A 16 -8.04 21.64 -15.09
C GLU A 16 -8.66 21.94 -13.69
N GLY A 17 -8.25 21.20 -12.66
CA GLY A 17 -8.70 21.42 -11.29
C GLY A 17 -10.18 21.05 -11.03
N CYS A 18 -10.90 20.57 -12.02
CA CYS A 18 -12.31 20.20 -11.93
C CYS A 18 -12.54 18.70 -12.21
N LYS A 19 -13.70 18.19 -11.78
CA LYS A 19 -14.14 16.83 -12.06
C LYS A 19 -14.19 16.58 -13.56
N GLY A 20 -13.59 15.47 -14.02
CA GLY A 20 -13.49 15.15 -15.45
C GLY A 20 -12.39 15.90 -16.21
N GLY A 21 -11.54 16.66 -15.53
CA GLY A 21 -10.47 17.45 -16.14
C GLY A 21 -9.53 16.60 -17.00
N PHE A 22 -9.24 15.35 -16.60
CA PHE A 22 -8.47 14.43 -17.42
C PHE A 22 -9.14 14.14 -18.77
N PHE A 23 -10.45 13.85 -18.79
CA PHE A 23 -11.18 13.58 -20.02
C PHE A 23 -11.30 14.80 -20.91
N MET A 24 -11.36 16.01 -20.34
CA MET A 24 -11.30 17.26 -21.10
C MET A 24 -9.97 17.36 -21.82
N ARG A 25 -8.85 17.14 -21.11
CA ARG A 25 -7.50 17.14 -21.69
C ARG A 25 -7.35 16.10 -22.81
N VAL A 26 -7.92 14.90 -22.64
CA VAL A 26 -7.88 13.85 -23.67
C VAL A 26 -8.65 14.29 -24.92
N LYS A 27 -9.81 14.96 -24.77
CA LYS A 27 -10.62 15.46 -25.90
C LYS A 27 -9.93 16.61 -26.63
N GLU A 28 -9.26 17.50 -25.94
CA GLU A 28 -8.51 18.61 -26.51
C GLU A 28 -7.19 18.19 -27.15
N GLY A 29 -6.70 17.01 -26.77
CA GLY A 29 -5.40 16.48 -27.18
C GLY A 29 -4.36 16.60 -26.07
N THR A 30 -3.71 15.48 -25.77
CA THR A 30 -2.67 15.42 -24.76
C THR A 30 -1.59 14.40 -25.14
N TRP A 31 -0.46 14.45 -24.45
CA TRP A 31 0.63 13.50 -24.66
C TRP A 31 0.25 12.09 -24.22
N MET A 32 0.72 11.07 -24.95
CA MET A 32 0.51 9.68 -24.57
C MET A 32 1.10 9.37 -23.18
N GLY A 33 2.25 9.98 -22.84
CA GLY A 33 2.83 9.86 -21.51
C GLY A 33 1.88 10.31 -20.39
N HIS A 34 1.10 11.36 -20.62
CA HIS A 34 0.09 11.84 -19.66
C HIS A 34 -1.08 10.86 -19.54
N VAL A 35 -1.49 10.22 -20.63
CA VAL A 35 -2.51 9.16 -20.58
C VAL A 35 -2.00 7.96 -19.78
N ILE A 36 -0.75 7.52 -20.04
CA ILE A 36 -0.11 6.41 -19.32
C ILE A 36 0.01 6.72 -17.81
N GLU A 37 0.38 7.96 -17.45
CA GLU A 37 0.42 8.43 -16.06
C GLU A 37 -0.91 8.22 -15.35
N HIS A 38 -2.00 8.72 -15.93
CA HIS A 38 -3.33 8.60 -15.35
C HIS A 38 -3.83 7.15 -15.29
N ILE A 39 -3.53 6.32 -16.30
CA ILE A 39 -3.84 4.89 -16.26
C ILE A 39 -3.07 4.19 -15.12
N ALA A 40 -1.77 4.48 -14.96
CA ALA A 40 -0.96 3.88 -13.91
C ALA A 40 -1.44 4.22 -12.50
N LEU A 41 -1.91 5.45 -12.29
CA LEU A 41 -2.54 5.88 -11.03
C LEU A 41 -3.87 5.16 -10.80
N GLU A 42 -4.72 5.14 -11.83
CA GLU A 42 -6.07 4.58 -11.74
C GLU A 42 -6.08 3.09 -11.43
N ILE A 43 -5.27 2.28 -12.11
CA ILE A 43 -5.24 0.83 -11.86
C ILE A 43 -4.72 0.49 -10.46
N GLN A 44 -3.81 1.30 -9.90
CA GLN A 44 -3.40 1.18 -8.50
C GLN A 44 -4.55 1.54 -7.55
N THR A 45 -5.27 2.62 -7.83
CA THR A 45 -6.45 3.05 -7.04
C THR A 45 -7.55 1.99 -7.07
N LEU A 46 -7.85 1.40 -8.23
CA LEU A 46 -8.82 0.30 -8.38
C LEU A 46 -8.38 -0.98 -7.66
N ALA A 47 -7.07 -1.18 -7.48
CA ALA A 47 -6.51 -2.25 -6.66
C ALA A 47 -6.49 -1.93 -5.16
N GLY A 48 -6.98 -0.74 -4.75
CA GLY A 48 -7.09 -0.31 -3.36
C GLY A 48 -5.82 0.34 -2.79
N MET A 49 -4.97 0.91 -3.67
CA MET A 49 -3.81 1.72 -3.30
C MET A 49 -4.12 3.19 -3.58
N ASP A 50 -4.04 4.05 -2.57
CA ASP A 50 -4.32 5.50 -2.72
C ASP A 50 -3.11 6.20 -3.35
N CYS A 51 -3.13 6.34 -4.67
CA CYS A 51 -2.08 6.94 -5.48
C CYS A 51 -2.66 8.09 -6.30
N GLY A 52 -2.33 9.33 -5.94
CA GLY A 52 -2.93 10.52 -6.56
C GLY A 52 -1.96 11.51 -7.20
N PHE A 53 -0.64 11.34 -7.04
CA PHE A 53 0.33 12.25 -7.62
C PHE A 53 0.93 11.67 -8.91
N GLY A 54 0.86 12.44 -9.99
CA GLY A 54 1.54 12.14 -11.23
C GLY A 54 2.05 13.39 -11.94
N ARG A 55 3.05 13.22 -12.80
CA ARG A 55 3.58 14.28 -13.62
C ARG A 55 4.32 13.75 -14.85
N THR A 56 3.91 14.25 -16.02
CA THR A 56 4.56 13.96 -17.29
C THR A 56 5.34 15.16 -17.80
N ARG A 57 6.52 14.94 -18.33
CA ARG A 57 7.41 15.95 -18.94
C ARG A 57 7.98 15.40 -20.24
N THR A 58 8.18 16.29 -21.24
CA THR A 58 8.95 15.95 -22.43
C THR A 58 10.43 15.85 -22.11
N THR A 59 11.14 14.99 -22.83
CA THR A 59 12.61 14.90 -22.78
C THR A 59 13.29 15.94 -23.69
N GLY A 60 12.53 16.58 -24.58
CA GLY A 60 13.04 17.40 -25.69
C GLY A 60 13.01 16.66 -27.01
N ASP A 61 13.06 15.33 -27.01
CA ASP A 61 12.92 14.49 -28.19
C ASP A 61 11.45 14.21 -28.48
N GLU A 62 11.08 14.18 -29.75
CA GLU A 62 9.71 13.96 -30.18
C GLU A 62 9.23 12.55 -29.77
N GLY A 63 8.08 12.47 -29.13
CA GLY A 63 7.45 11.21 -28.72
C GLY A 63 8.06 10.56 -27.47
N ILE A 64 9.10 11.15 -26.86
CA ILE A 64 9.73 10.62 -25.64
C ILE A 64 9.35 11.46 -24.43
N TYR A 65 8.90 10.79 -23.36
CA TYR A 65 8.38 11.43 -22.15
C TYR A 65 8.98 10.83 -20.89
N TYR A 66 9.23 11.67 -19.88
CA TYR A 66 9.37 11.24 -18.52
C TYR A 66 7.99 11.18 -17.85
N VAL A 67 7.61 10.00 -17.37
CA VAL A 67 6.37 9.77 -16.65
C VAL A 67 6.70 9.42 -15.22
N VAL A 68 6.24 10.24 -14.28
CA VAL A 68 6.44 10.06 -12.84
C VAL A 68 5.07 9.95 -12.20
N PHE A 69 4.88 8.95 -11.35
CA PHE A 69 3.65 8.78 -10.59
C PHE A 69 3.95 8.15 -9.22
N SER A 70 3.07 8.40 -8.26
CA SER A 70 3.17 7.83 -6.92
C SER A 70 2.78 6.36 -6.90
N TYR A 71 3.35 5.63 -5.95
CA TYR A 71 2.99 4.26 -5.63
C TYR A 71 3.02 4.05 -4.11
N MET A 72 2.30 3.04 -3.62
CA MET A 72 2.39 2.61 -2.21
C MET A 72 3.42 1.50 -2.04
N GLU A 73 3.44 0.54 -2.95
CA GLU A 73 4.38 -0.58 -2.97
C GLU A 73 5.18 -0.55 -4.28
N GLU A 74 6.51 -0.66 -4.19
CA GLU A 74 7.40 -0.51 -5.34
C GLU A 74 7.08 -1.53 -6.45
N ASP A 75 6.90 -2.80 -6.09
CA ASP A 75 6.59 -3.85 -7.06
C ASP A 75 5.25 -3.59 -7.78
N ALA A 76 4.26 -3.02 -7.07
CA ALA A 76 2.99 -2.60 -7.66
C ALA A 76 3.17 -1.41 -8.61
N GLY A 77 4.01 -0.44 -8.24
CA GLY A 77 4.35 0.70 -9.11
C GLY A 77 5.01 0.26 -10.41
N VAL A 78 5.97 -0.65 -10.34
CA VAL A 78 6.65 -1.23 -11.53
C VAL A 78 5.67 -2.01 -12.39
N TYR A 79 4.79 -2.81 -11.79
CA TYR A 79 3.74 -3.53 -12.51
C TYR A 79 2.78 -2.56 -13.20
N ALA A 80 2.29 -1.55 -12.46
CA ALA A 80 1.36 -0.55 -12.97
C ALA A 80 1.94 0.23 -14.16
N ALA A 81 3.23 0.60 -14.13
CA ALA A 81 3.90 1.24 -15.26
C ALA A 81 3.81 0.40 -16.55
N LYS A 82 4.15 -0.90 -16.44
CA LYS A 82 4.12 -1.83 -17.57
C LYS A 82 2.69 -2.09 -18.06
N ALA A 83 1.74 -2.26 -17.15
CA ALA A 83 0.33 -2.46 -17.46
C ALA A 83 -0.26 -1.22 -18.16
N ALA A 84 0.02 -0.02 -17.67
CA ALA A 84 -0.47 1.23 -18.26
C ALA A 84 -0.01 1.40 -19.71
N VAL A 85 1.21 1.00 -20.03
CA VAL A 85 1.71 1.01 -21.44
C VAL A 85 0.93 0.01 -22.30
N ARG A 86 0.69 -1.24 -21.81
CA ARG A 86 -0.10 -2.25 -22.53
C ARG A 86 -1.53 -1.78 -22.79
N ILE A 87 -2.15 -1.19 -21.76
CA ILE A 87 -3.51 -0.65 -21.84
C ILE A 87 -3.56 0.50 -22.85
N ALA A 88 -2.66 1.47 -22.77
CA ALA A 88 -2.58 2.58 -23.71
C ALA A 88 -2.40 2.08 -25.15
N GLN A 89 -1.53 1.10 -25.37
CA GLN A 89 -1.34 0.49 -26.68
C GLN A 89 -2.61 -0.19 -27.19
N SER A 90 -3.34 -0.91 -26.33
CA SER A 90 -4.60 -1.57 -26.69
C SER A 90 -5.68 -0.55 -27.12
N LEU A 91 -5.71 0.62 -26.46
CA LEU A 91 -6.62 1.71 -26.82
C LEU A 91 -6.29 2.31 -28.17
N VAL A 92 -4.99 2.50 -28.48
CA VAL A 92 -4.51 2.97 -29.78
C VAL A 92 -4.83 1.96 -30.89
N ASP A 93 -4.50 0.69 -30.67
CA ASP A 93 -4.70 -0.40 -31.63
C ASP A 93 -6.18 -0.79 -31.80
N ASN A 94 -7.06 -0.23 -31.01
CA ASN A 94 -8.49 -0.58 -30.96
C ASN A 94 -8.73 -2.08 -30.64
N LYS A 95 -7.89 -2.67 -29.79
CA LYS A 95 -7.99 -4.08 -29.36
C LYS A 95 -8.74 -4.21 -28.04
N PRO A 96 -9.42 -5.35 -27.80
CA PRO A 96 -9.95 -5.66 -26.47
C PRO A 96 -8.81 -5.83 -25.47
N TYR A 97 -9.07 -5.50 -24.20
CA TYR A 97 -8.11 -5.64 -23.11
C TYR A 97 -8.78 -6.17 -21.85
N ASN A 98 -8.13 -7.09 -21.16
CA ASN A 98 -8.60 -7.65 -19.88
C ASN A 98 -8.05 -6.81 -18.73
N LEU A 99 -8.76 -5.75 -18.36
CA LEU A 99 -8.38 -4.86 -17.26
C LEU A 99 -8.45 -5.54 -15.90
N ASP A 100 -9.43 -6.41 -15.70
CA ASP A 100 -9.66 -7.08 -14.41
C ASP A 100 -8.48 -7.96 -14.00
N GLU A 101 -7.78 -8.56 -14.95
CA GLU A 101 -6.57 -9.33 -14.70
C GLU A 101 -5.43 -8.47 -14.12
N ASP A 102 -5.18 -7.29 -14.69
CA ASP A 102 -4.15 -6.39 -14.16
C ASP A 102 -4.53 -5.85 -12.77
N ILE A 103 -5.79 -5.53 -12.54
CA ILE A 103 -6.28 -5.10 -11.22
C ILE A 103 -6.13 -6.22 -10.19
N GLN A 104 -6.43 -7.47 -10.57
CA GLN A 104 -6.26 -8.61 -9.68
C GLN A 104 -4.79 -8.86 -9.36
N ASN A 105 -3.90 -8.84 -10.35
CA ASN A 105 -2.46 -8.96 -10.14
C ASN A 105 -1.92 -7.86 -9.21
N LEU A 106 -2.38 -6.62 -9.38
CA LEU A 106 -2.00 -5.52 -8.49
C LEU A 106 -2.49 -5.72 -7.05
N ARG A 107 -3.69 -6.29 -6.86
CA ARG A 107 -4.20 -6.66 -5.52
C ARG A 107 -3.33 -7.74 -4.87
N GLU A 108 -2.94 -8.76 -5.61
CA GLU A 108 -2.06 -9.82 -5.13
C GLU A 108 -0.68 -9.27 -4.74
N ILE A 109 -0.05 -8.46 -5.61
CA ILE A 109 1.22 -7.79 -5.30
C ILE A 109 1.09 -6.95 -4.03
N ARG A 110 0.01 -6.16 -3.89
CA ARG A 110 -0.25 -5.35 -2.71
C ARG A 110 -0.37 -6.22 -1.44
N GLU A 111 -1.15 -7.30 -1.48
CA GLU A 111 -1.30 -8.19 -0.32
C GLU A 111 0.01 -8.85 0.09
N ASP A 112 0.85 -9.23 -0.88
CA ASP A 112 2.14 -9.88 -0.64
C ASP A 112 3.22 -8.91 -0.11
N THR A 113 3.12 -7.63 -0.50
CA THR A 113 4.17 -6.65 -0.19
C THR A 113 3.82 -5.69 0.93
N ARG A 114 2.55 -5.44 1.22
CA ARG A 114 2.14 -4.50 2.27
C ARG A 114 2.62 -4.90 3.66
N LEU A 115 2.82 -3.93 4.52
CA LEU A 115 3.01 -4.17 5.94
C LEU A 115 1.77 -4.83 6.54
N GLY A 116 1.96 -5.79 7.43
CA GLY A 116 0.86 -6.36 8.21
C GLY A 116 0.08 -5.27 8.98
N PRO A 117 -1.20 -5.50 9.31
CA PRO A 117 -2.09 -4.44 9.80
C PRO A 117 -1.54 -3.69 11.03
N SER A 118 -0.96 -4.39 11.99
CA SER A 118 -0.40 -3.76 13.20
C SER A 118 0.80 -2.86 12.89
N THR A 119 1.74 -3.34 12.06
CA THR A 119 2.92 -2.56 11.67
C THR A 119 2.51 -1.39 10.78
N GLY A 120 1.59 -1.60 9.85
CA GLY A 120 1.04 -0.56 8.98
C GLY A 120 0.43 0.58 9.78
N CYS A 121 -0.47 0.28 10.73
CA CYS A 121 -1.07 1.30 11.60
C CYS A 121 -0.04 2.13 12.38
N ILE A 122 1.04 1.48 12.88
CA ILE A 122 2.10 2.21 13.58
C ILE A 122 2.87 3.12 12.61
N VAL A 123 3.17 2.65 11.41
CA VAL A 123 3.87 3.44 10.39
C VAL A 123 3.01 4.61 9.91
N ASP A 124 1.73 4.39 9.64
CA ASP A 124 0.79 5.43 9.22
C ASP A 124 0.67 6.53 10.29
N GLU A 125 0.58 6.15 11.56
CA GLU A 125 0.54 7.11 12.65
C GLU A 125 1.87 7.88 12.82
N ALA A 126 3.01 7.21 12.61
CA ALA A 126 4.30 7.86 12.60
C ALA A 126 4.40 8.90 11.49
N LEU A 127 3.96 8.57 10.28
CA LEU A 127 3.93 9.49 9.13
C LEU A 127 3.04 10.70 9.39
N LYS A 128 1.85 10.52 9.97
CA LYS A 128 0.96 11.63 10.37
C LYS A 128 1.63 12.60 11.35
N ARG A 129 2.53 12.10 12.18
CA ARG A 129 3.34 12.91 13.12
C ARG A 129 4.63 13.45 12.53
N GLY A 130 4.85 13.28 11.23
CA GLY A 130 6.07 13.72 10.55
C GLY A 130 7.32 12.89 10.90
N ILE A 131 7.14 11.66 11.44
CA ILE A 131 8.23 10.75 11.75
C ILE A 131 8.51 9.91 10.51
N PRO A 132 9.69 10.04 9.88
CA PRO A 132 10.05 9.24 8.72
C PRO A 132 10.25 7.77 9.09
N PHE A 133 10.06 6.88 8.12
CA PHE A 133 10.32 5.46 8.32
C PHE A 133 11.18 4.87 7.20
N ILE A 134 11.82 3.77 7.49
CA ILE A 134 12.56 2.92 6.54
C ILE A 134 12.16 1.48 6.77
N ARG A 135 11.68 0.80 5.75
CA ARG A 135 11.48 -0.64 5.78
C ARG A 135 12.83 -1.35 5.61
N LEU A 136 13.23 -2.15 6.56
CA LEU A 136 14.57 -2.79 6.59
C LEU A 136 14.60 -4.19 5.96
N ASN A 137 13.42 -4.80 5.75
CA ASN A 137 13.30 -6.10 5.09
C ASN A 137 11.94 -6.22 4.38
N LYS A 138 11.73 -7.29 3.62
CA LYS A 138 10.45 -7.59 2.96
C LYS A 138 9.31 -7.96 3.92
N GLN A 139 9.62 -8.15 5.20
CA GLN A 139 8.63 -8.47 6.24
C GLN A 139 8.25 -7.21 7.02
N SER A 140 8.17 -7.31 8.33
CA SER A 140 7.66 -6.27 9.23
C SER A 140 8.74 -5.53 10.03
N LEU A 141 10.03 -5.65 9.68
CA LEU A 141 11.09 -4.90 10.35
C LEU A 141 11.16 -3.48 9.77
N VAL A 142 10.82 -2.50 10.60
CA VAL A 142 10.76 -1.08 10.24
C VAL A 142 11.58 -0.27 11.22
N GLN A 143 12.30 0.72 10.72
CA GLN A 143 12.93 1.77 11.50
C GLN A 143 12.07 3.04 11.40
N LEU A 144 11.75 3.63 12.55
CA LEU A 144 11.09 4.92 12.68
C LEU A 144 12.10 5.96 13.13
N GLY A 145 12.14 7.11 12.47
CA GLY A 145 13.09 8.18 12.73
C GLY A 145 14.53 7.87 12.34
N TYR A 146 15.42 8.79 12.64
CA TYR A 146 16.83 8.73 12.26
C TYR A 146 17.78 8.98 13.44
N GLY A 147 19.04 8.56 13.30
CA GLY A 147 20.13 8.84 14.22
C GLY A 147 19.84 8.34 15.65
N ILE A 148 20.11 9.15 16.64
CA ILE A 148 19.93 8.80 18.06
C ILE A 148 18.47 8.59 18.48
N HIS A 149 17.52 9.16 17.71
CA HIS A 149 16.10 9.06 17.98
C HIS A 149 15.43 7.86 17.27
N GLN A 150 16.18 7.12 16.43
CA GLN A 150 15.63 5.99 15.74
C GLN A 150 15.10 4.92 16.70
N LYS A 151 13.96 4.32 16.32
CA LYS A 151 13.41 3.13 16.98
C LYS A 151 13.14 2.09 15.91
N ARG A 152 13.40 0.83 16.23
CA ARG A 152 13.06 -0.27 15.34
C ARG A 152 11.88 -1.03 15.91
N ILE A 153 10.98 -1.43 15.04
CA ILE A 153 9.83 -2.25 15.39
C ILE A 153 9.80 -3.48 14.49
N ARG A 154 9.30 -4.59 15.02
CA ARG A 154 8.93 -5.78 14.27
C ARG A 154 7.54 -6.19 14.73
N ALA A 155 6.57 -6.12 13.83
CA ALA A 155 5.17 -6.16 14.20
C ALA A 155 4.87 -5.10 15.27
N THR A 156 4.54 -5.51 16.51
CA THR A 156 4.28 -4.61 17.65
C THR A 156 5.44 -4.57 18.65
N ILE A 157 6.50 -5.35 18.45
CA ILE A 157 7.67 -5.41 19.34
C ILE A 157 8.63 -4.27 18.96
N ALA A 158 8.97 -3.44 19.95
CA ALA A 158 9.93 -2.36 19.79
C ALA A 158 11.33 -2.77 20.22
N SER A 159 12.36 -2.07 19.72
CA SER A 159 13.77 -2.27 20.13
C SER A 159 14.04 -2.00 21.61
N THR A 160 13.07 -1.45 22.33
CA THR A 160 13.11 -1.21 23.77
C THR A 160 12.33 -2.25 24.58
N THR A 161 11.65 -3.19 23.93
CA THR A 161 10.92 -4.28 24.59
C THR A 161 11.91 -5.36 25.02
N GLY A 162 11.97 -5.65 26.31
CA GLY A 162 12.85 -6.70 26.85
C GLY A 162 12.36 -8.10 26.46
N ASN A 163 13.29 -9.04 26.29
CA ASN A 163 12.97 -10.43 25.90
C ASN A 163 12.02 -11.10 26.92
N ILE A 164 12.25 -10.89 28.23
CA ILE A 164 11.37 -11.43 29.29
C ILE A 164 9.93 -10.95 29.09
N ALA A 165 9.71 -9.67 28.75
CA ALA A 165 8.39 -9.14 28.48
C ALA A 165 7.72 -9.77 27.24
N VAL A 166 8.52 -10.13 26.23
CA VAL A 166 8.03 -10.85 25.05
C VAL A 166 7.64 -12.28 25.42
N ASP A 167 8.48 -12.99 26.17
CA ASP A 167 8.22 -14.36 26.60
C ASP A 167 6.94 -14.44 27.44
N ILE A 168 6.80 -13.57 28.44
CA ILE A 168 5.57 -13.45 29.25
C ILE A 168 4.34 -13.18 28.36
N ALA A 169 4.43 -12.21 27.44
CA ALA A 169 3.30 -11.85 26.58
C ALA A 169 2.91 -12.96 25.59
N CYS A 170 3.83 -13.87 25.26
CA CYS A 170 3.58 -15.02 24.41
C CYS A 170 2.97 -16.22 25.19
N ASP A 171 3.13 -16.28 26.50
CA ASP A 171 2.55 -17.30 27.37
C ASP A 171 1.28 -16.75 28.07
N LYS A 172 0.12 -17.24 27.62
CA LYS A 172 -1.18 -16.80 28.17
C LYS A 172 -1.40 -17.26 29.63
N GLU A 173 -0.84 -18.39 30.01
CA GLU A 173 -0.95 -18.93 31.36
C GLU A 173 -0.11 -18.10 32.33
N GLU A 174 1.14 -17.83 31.98
CA GLU A 174 2.03 -17.00 32.80
C GLU A 174 1.55 -15.54 32.85
N THR A 175 1.14 -14.95 31.74
CA THR A 175 0.56 -13.60 31.69
C THR A 175 -0.63 -13.49 32.61
N LYS A 176 -1.54 -14.48 32.56
CA LYS A 176 -2.74 -14.50 33.42
C LYS A 176 -2.40 -14.60 34.91
N ALA A 177 -1.47 -15.48 35.25
CA ALA A 177 -1.03 -15.63 36.65
C ALA A 177 -0.42 -14.33 37.18
N LEU A 178 0.42 -13.65 36.41
CA LEU A 178 1.03 -12.37 36.81
C LEU A 178 -0.02 -11.26 36.97
N LEU A 179 -1.02 -11.20 36.11
CA LEU A 179 -2.11 -10.24 36.20
C LEU A 179 -3.00 -10.51 37.46
N GLU A 180 -3.32 -11.78 37.73
CA GLU A 180 -4.06 -12.18 38.95
C GLU A 180 -3.30 -11.82 40.24
N MET A 181 -1.97 -12.06 40.27
CA MET A 181 -1.11 -11.64 41.39
C MET A 181 -1.10 -10.13 41.61
N SER A 182 -1.36 -9.37 40.56
CA SER A 182 -1.45 -7.90 40.59
C SER A 182 -2.90 -7.40 40.81
N GLU A 183 -3.81 -8.27 41.17
CA GLU A 183 -5.24 -7.99 41.41
C GLU A 183 -5.96 -7.41 40.17
N ILE A 184 -5.44 -7.69 38.98
CA ILE A 184 -6.06 -7.28 37.70
C ILE A 184 -7.09 -8.37 37.32
N PRO A 185 -8.34 -8.01 37.07
CA PRO A 185 -9.36 -8.96 36.62
C PRO A 185 -8.98 -9.64 35.29
N VAL A 186 -9.00 -10.97 35.28
CA VAL A 186 -8.76 -11.79 34.09
C VAL A 186 -9.91 -12.77 33.86
N PRO A 187 -10.13 -13.20 32.60
CA PRO A 187 -11.12 -14.22 32.31
C PRO A 187 -10.80 -15.53 33.01
N ARG A 188 -11.81 -16.18 33.59
CA ARG A 188 -11.66 -17.54 34.13
C ARG A 188 -11.35 -18.52 33.02
N GLY A 189 -10.46 -19.46 33.27
CA GLY A 189 -10.08 -20.46 32.28
C GLY A 189 -8.89 -21.27 32.79
N THR A 190 -8.69 -22.43 32.21
CA THR A 190 -7.55 -23.31 32.48
C THR A 190 -6.98 -23.88 31.22
N VAL A 191 -5.73 -24.31 31.29
CA VAL A 191 -5.09 -25.00 30.17
C VAL A 191 -5.54 -26.45 30.17
N ILE A 192 -6.08 -26.91 29.04
CA ILE A 192 -6.45 -28.30 28.83
C ILE A 192 -5.32 -28.98 28.09
N ARG A 193 -4.74 -30.03 28.68
CA ARG A 193 -3.61 -30.78 28.14
C ARG A 193 -3.98 -32.19 27.67
N THR A 194 -5.21 -32.65 27.96
CA THR A 194 -5.71 -33.97 27.60
C THR A 194 -7.17 -33.89 27.12
N GLU A 195 -7.61 -34.84 26.32
CA GLU A 195 -9.01 -34.92 25.86
C GLU A 195 -10.00 -35.10 27.05
N GLU A 196 -9.58 -35.72 28.15
CA GLU A 196 -10.38 -35.90 29.37
C GLU A 196 -10.63 -34.59 30.10
N GLY A 197 -9.72 -33.61 29.99
CA GLY A 197 -9.85 -32.27 30.55
C GLY A 197 -10.86 -31.37 29.82
N LEU A 198 -11.39 -31.80 28.66
CA LEU A 198 -12.43 -31.11 27.88
C LEU A 198 -13.85 -31.33 28.42
N LYS A 199 -14.06 -32.27 29.36
CA LYS A 199 -15.33 -32.57 30.01
C LYS A 199 -15.47 -31.81 31.32
#